data_ed5ac2747c1d98b8b4730c36644943bd
#
_entry.id   ed5ac2747c1d98b8b4730c36644943bd
#
_cell.length_a   1.000
_cell.length_b   1.000
_cell.length_c   1.000
_cell.angle_alpha   90.00
_cell.angle_beta   90.00
_cell.angle_gamma   90.00
#
_symmetry.space_group_name_H-M   'P 1'
#
loop_
_entity.id
_entity.type
_entity.pdbx_description
1 polymer ?
#
loop_
_entity_poly.entity_id
_entity_poly.type
_entity_poly.pdbx_seq_one_letter_code
_entity_poly.pdbx_strand_id
1 'polypeptide(L)'
;TRTVRNTDKVIAAQVGMATEINKDAVREMGFAGEELETATPNDLIVALVSETEDALDAAEQAIKESLERPVLQKPGAKEPKTYATLAEAAALENAGIAAISVPGEYAAREARAALANGLHVFLFSDNVSLEDEVTLKKLGQEKGLFVMGPDCGTAVIGGLGLGFANKVKPGRIGIVAASGTGMQQVM
;
A
#
# COMPACT_ATOMS: atom_id res chain seq x y z
N THR A 1 7.01 -9.53 9.77
CA THR A 1 6.85 -9.84 11.22
C THR A 1 6.11 -11.17 11.45
N ARG A 2 4.92 -11.42 10.85
CA ARG A 2 4.11 -12.63 11.11
C ARG A 2 4.80 -13.93 10.70
N THR A 3 5.47 -13.96 9.56
CA THR A 3 6.21 -15.12 9.03
C THR A 3 7.37 -15.50 9.96
N VAL A 4 8.08 -14.51 10.49
CA VAL A 4 9.25 -14.69 11.34
C VAL A 4 8.87 -15.10 12.77
N ARG A 5 7.78 -14.57 13.30
CA ARG A 5 7.25 -15.00 14.63
C ARG A 5 6.79 -16.46 14.66
N ASN A 6 6.56 -17.06 13.51
CA ASN A 6 6.19 -18.48 13.39
C ASN A 6 7.41 -19.40 13.19
N THR A 7 8.63 -18.87 13.16
CA THR A 7 9.86 -19.67 13.14
C THR A 7 10.05 -20.27 14.54
N ASP A 8 10.28 -21.56 14.59
CA ASP A 8 10.48 -22.28 15.87
C ASP A 8 11.64 -21.65 16.65
N LYS A 9 11.48 -21.46 17.97
CA LYS A 9 12.45 -20.85 18.88
C LYS A 9 12.76 -19.36 18.67
N VAL A 10 12.02 -18.63 17.86
CA VAL A 10 12.08 -17.17 17.83
C VAL A 10 11.18 -16.62 18.96
N ILE A 11 11.78 -15.92 19.92
CA ILE A 11 11.12 -15.35 21.08
C ILE A 11 10.40 -14.07 20.72
N ALA A 12 11.07 -13.18 19.98
CA ALA A 12 10.52 -11.90 19.55
C ALA A 12 11.08 -11.48 18.19
N ALA A 13 10.27 -10.80 17.41
CA ALA A 13 10.67 -10.26 16.12
C ALA A 13 9.92 -8.95 15.83
N GLN A 14 10.67 -7.93 15.43
CA GLN A 14 10.16 -6.67 14.89
C GLN A 14 10.80 -6.42 13.53
N VAL A 15 9.97 -6.24 12.52
CA VAL A 15 10.38 -5.89 11.16
C VAL A 15 9.51 -4.75 10.68
N GLY A 16 10.09 -3.63 10.32
CA GLY A 16 9.34 -2.45 9.87
C GLY A 16 10.26 -1.31 9.46
N MET A 17 9.67 -0.25 8.93
CA MET A 17 10.40 0.98 8.64
C MET A 17 10.85 1.63 9.96
N ALA A 18 12.00 2.33 9.95
CA ALA A 18 12.60 2.93 11.13
C ALA A 18 11.89 4.23 11.58
N THR A 19 10.56 4.19 11.68
CA THR A 19 9.78 5.26 12.32
C THR A 19 10.03 5.27 13.82
N GLU A 20 9.84 6.41 14.49
CA GLU A 20 10.06 6.51 15.94
C GLU A 20 9.27 5.45 16.74
N ILE A 21 8.02 5.19 16.34
CA ILE A 21 7.17 4.15 16.97
C ILE A 21 7.82 2.76 16.86
N ASN A 22 8.38 2.44 15.70
CA ASN A 22 9.04 1.14 15.49
C ASN A 22 10.40 1.08 16.19
N LYS A 23 11.14 2.19 16.25
CA LYS A 23 12.37 2.28 17.05
C LYS A 23 12.09 2.09 18.53
N ASP A 24 11.03 2.70 19.05
CA ASP A 24 10.62 2.52 20.45
C ASP A 24 10.28 1.06 20.74
N ALA A 25 9.54 0.39 19.87
CA ALA A 25 9.25 -1.04 20.01
C ALA A 25 10.53 -1.90 20.00
N VAL A 26 11.54 -1.53 19.23
CA VAL A 26 12.85 -2.22 19.21
C VAL A 26 13.65 -1.94 20.49
N ARG A 27 13.59 -0.71 21.02
CA ARG A 27 14.19 -0.36 22.34
C ARG A 27 13.54 -1.14 23.48
N GLU A 28 12.21 -1.31 23.46
CA GLU A 28 11.48 -2.13 24.43
C GLU A 28 11.89 -3.62 24.39
N MET A 29 12.32 -4.12 23.23
CA MET A 29 12.90 -5.46 23.09
C MET A 29 14.34 -5.58 23.65
N GLY A 30 14.92 -4.48 24.15
CA GLY A 30 16.25 -4.43 24.74
C GLY A 30 17.38 -4.09 23.76
N PHE A 31 17.07 -3.69 22.54
CA PHE A 31 18.08 -3.27 21.58
C PHE A 31 18.39 -1.78 21.72
N ALA A 32 19.69 -1.46 21.71
CA ALA A 32 20.19 -0.10 21.69
C ALA A 32 21.48 -0.06 20.85
N GLY A 33 21.71 1.02 20.12
CA GLY A 33 22.92 1.19 19.32
C GLY A 33 22.81 2.36 18.37
N GLU A 34 23.97 2.83 17.91
CA GLU A 34 24.08 3.97 17.00
C GLU A 34 23.33 3.70 15.69
N GLU A 35 23.30 2.48 15.20
CA GLU A 35 22.58 2.07 13.99
C GLU A 35 21.06 2.33 14.11
N LEU A 36 20.48 2.02 15.29
CA LEU A 36 19.07 2.27 15.55
C LEU A 36 18.77 3.76 15.63
N GLU A 37 19.65 4.55 16.25
CA GLU A 37 19.45 5.99 16.43
C GLU A 37 19.60 6.75 15.11
N THR A 38 20.55 6.34 14.26
CA THR A 38 20.83 6.98 12.97
C THR A 38 19.89 6.56 11.84
N ALA A 39 19.18 5.44 11.99
CA ALA A 39 18.22 4.97 11.01
C ALA A 39 17.13 6.01 10.73
N THR A 40 16.83 6.23 9.46
CA THR A 40 15.79 7.16 9.00
C THR A 40 14.46 6.45 8.77
N PRO A 41 13.32 7.14 8.71
CA PRO A 41 12.03 6.50 8.41
C PRO A 41 11.97 5.72 7.09
N ASN A 42 12.94 5.91 6.19
CA ASN A 42 13.07 5.17 4.93
C ASN A 42 13.90 3.90 5.04
N ASP A 43 14.56 3.67 6.18
CA ASP A 43 15.35 2.48 6.41
C ASP A 43 14.46 1.36 6.98
N LEU A 44 14.77 0.11 6.62
CA LEU A 44 14.14 -1.07 7.18
C LEU A 44 14.93 -1.53 8.39
N ILE A 45 14.29 -1.62 9.55
CA ILE A 45 14.87 -2.22 10.74
C ILE A 45 14.35 -3.63 10.97
N VAL A 46 15.25 -4.51 11.38
CA VAL A 46 14.98 -5.89 11.73
C VAL A 46 15.59 -6.16 13.09
N ALA A 47 14.76 -6.48 14.09
CA ALA A 47 15.18 -6.88 15.41
C ALA A 47 14.65 -8.29 15.71
N LEU A 48 15.54 -9.20 16.09
CA LEU A 48 15.24 -10.61 16.32
C LEU A 48 15.82 -11.05 17.66
N VAL A 49 15.02 -11.78 18.43
CA VAL A 49 15.46 -12.48 19.65
C VAL A 49 15.09 -13.94 19.49
N SER A 50 16.05 -14.83 19.62
CA SER A 50 15.87 -16.27 19.52
C SER A 50 16.57 -17.03 20.67
N GLU A 51 16.15 -18.27 20.91
CA GLU A 51 16.76 -19.14 21.91
C GLU A 51 18.08 -19.76 21.42
N THR A 52 18.29 -19.84 20.11
CA THR A 52 19.44 -20.48 19.50
C THR A 52 19.93 -19.70 18.29
N GLU A 53 21.23 -19.83 17.98
CA GLU A 53 21.85 -19.21 16.81
C GLU A 53 21.26 -19.75 15.49
N ASP A 54 21.02 -21.07 15.41
CA ASP A 54 20.39 -21.70 14.24
C ASP A 54 18.99 -21.13 13.95
N ALA A 55 18.21 -20.79 15.00
CA ALA A 55 16.89 -20.16 14.82
C ALA A 55 17.00 -18.70 14.37
N LEU A 56 18.07 -18.01 14.78
CA LEU A 56 18.37 -16.65 14.32
C LEU A 56 18.70 -16.65 12.82
N ASP A 57 19.60 -17.53 12.40
CA ASP A 57 19.98 -17.68 11.00
C ASP A 57 18.79 -18.05 10.10
N ALA A 58 17.95 -18.98 10.57
CA ALA A 58 16.75 -19.38 9.86
C ALA A 58 15.75 -18.23 9.73
N ALA A 59 15.59 -17.41 10.77
CA ALA A 59 14.72 -16.23 10.75
C ALA A 59 15.27 -15.15 9.81
N GLU A 60 16.58 -14.89 9.84
CA GLU A 60 17.23 -13.94 8.94
C GLU A 60 17.07 -14.38 7.47
N GLN A 61 17.30 -15.65 7.17
CA GLN A 61 17.12 -16.20 5.83
C GLN A 61 15.68 -16.05 5.35
N ALA A 62 14.70 -16.35 6.21
CA ALA A 62 13.27 -16.20 5.90
C ALA A 62 12.88 -14.74 5.62
N ILE A 63 13.52 -13.78 6.29
CA ILE A 63 13.32 -12.34 6.02
C ILE A 63 13.91 -11.99 4.66
N LYS A 64 15.15 -12.37 4.38
CA LYS A 64 15.81 -12.11 3.09
C LYS A 64 14.98 -12.66 1.93
N GLU A 65 14.56 -13.92 2.02
CA GLU A 65 13.67 -14.53 1.02
C GLU A 65 12.33 -13.81 0.88
N SER A 66 11.76 -13.32 1.99
CA SER A 66 10.50 -12.57 1.97
C SER A 66 10.64 -11.20 1.32
N LEU A 67 11.80 -10.56 1.45
CA LEU A 67 12.10 -9.26 0.82
C LEU A 67 12.44 -9.41 -0.66
N GLU A 68 13.11 -10.51 -1.03
CA GLU A 68 13.47 -10.83 -2.42
C GLU A 68 12.28 -11.37 -3.23
N ARG A 69 11.27 -11.93 -2.57
CA ARG A 69 10.07 -12.40 -3.27
C ARG A 69 9.29 -11.22 -3.82
N PRO A 70 9.05 -11.17 -5.14
CA PRO A 70 8.07 -10.25 -5.70
C PRO A 70 6.74 -10.44 -4.96
N VAL A 71 6.11 -9.33 -4.56
CA VAL A 71 4.86 -9.33 -3.79
C VAL A 71 3.88 -10.36 -4.34
N LEU A 72 3.70 -11.44 -3.57
CA LEU A 72 2.62 -12.44 -3.64
C LEU A 72 2.05 -12.75 -5.04
N GLN A 73 2.70 -13.64 -5.73
CA GLN A 73 1.98 -14.46 -6.69
C GLN A 73 1.19 -15.51 -5.91
N LYS A 74 -0.13 -15.35 -5.82
CA LYS A 74 -1.02 -16.46 -5.47
C LYS A 74 -0.73 -17.60 -6.45
N PRO A 75 -0.68 -18.88 -6.00
CA PRO A 75 -0.55 -20.01 -6.92
C PRO A 75 -1.59 -19.87 -8.03
N GLY A 76 -1.17 -19.76 -9.28
CA GLY A 76 -2.04 -19.57 -10.44
C GLY A 76 -2.30 -18.10 -10.84
N ALA A 77 -1.75 -17.11 -10.16
CA ALA A 77 -1.77 -15.72 -10.66
C ALA A 77 -0.82 -15.60 -11.86
N LYS A 78 -1.32 -15.01 -12.95
CA LYS A 78 -0.47 -14.64 -14.09
C LYS A 78 0.54 -13.61 -13.61
N GLU A 79 1.76 -13.66 -14.13
CA GLU A 79 2.75 -12.61 -13.89
C GLU A 79 2.15 -11.23 -14.18
N PRO A 80 2.35 -10.23 -13.29
CA PRO A 80 1.85 -8.89 -13.55
C PRO A 80 2.52 -8.37 -14.82
N LYS A 81 1.71 -8.02 -15.80
CA LYS A 81 2.19 -7.38 -17.01
C LYS A 81 2.56 -5.94 -16.71
N THR A 82 3.65 -5.50 -17.28
CA THR A 82 4.11 -4.10 -17.20
C THR A 82 3.95 -3.44 -18.56
N TYR A 83 3.55 -2.17 -18.54
CA TYR A 83 3.33 -1.36 -19.72
C TYR A 83 4.09 -0.05 -19.60
N ALA A 84 4.55 0.50 -20.71
CA ALA A 84 5.28 1.75 -20.72
C ALA A 84 4.38 2.96 -20.38
N THR A 85 3.09 2.87 -20.70
CA THR A 85 2.13 3.94 -20.48
C THR A 85 0.78 3.39 -20.01
N LEU A 86 0.01 4.24 -19.32
CA LEU A 86 -1.37 3.94 -18.94
C LEU A 86 -2.27 3.72 -20.15
N ALA A 87 -2.07 4.49 -21.21
CA ALA A 87 -2.84 4.36 -22.45
C ALA A 87 -2.63 2.99 -23.11
N GLU A 88 -1.40 2.49 -23.14
CA GLU A 88 -1.07 1.15 -23.64
C GLU A 88 -1.75 0.07 -22.77
N ALA A 89 -1.64 0.18 -21.46
CA ALA A 89 -2.30 -0.74 -20.54
C ALA A 89 -3.82 -0.75 -20.72
N ALA A 90 -4.44 0.42 -20.84
CA ALA A 90 -5.88 0.55 -21.04
C ALA A 90 -6.36 -0.03 -22.38
N ALA A 91 -5.54 0.05 -23.43
CA ALA A 91 -5.87 -0.51 -24.74
C ALA A 91 -5.74 -2.03 -24.81
N LEU A 92 -4.82 -2.62 -24.03
CA LEU A 92 -4.50 -4.05 -24.09
C LEU A 92 -5.18 -4.88 -22.99
N GLU A 93 -5.60 -4.24 -21.89
CA GLU A 93 -6.25 -4.89 -20.76
C GLU A 93 -7.69 -4.38 -20.61
N ASN A 94 -8.60 -5.27 -20.21
CA ASN A 94 -9.98 -4.90 -19.91
C ASN A 94 -10.06 -4.30 -18.49
N ALA A 95 -9.42 -3.15 -18.29
CA ALA A 95 -9.39 -2.45 -17.02
C ALA A 95 -10.56 -1.45 -16.93
N GLY A 96 -11.18 -1.35 -15.76
CA GLY A 96 -12.22 -0.35 -15.47
C GLY A 96 -11.74 0.78 -14.57
N ILE A 97 -10.59 0.61 -13.91
CA ILE A 97 -10.07 1.57 -12.91
C ILE A 97 -8.55 1.66 -13.01
N ALA A 98 -8.02 2.85 -12.86
CA ALA A 98 -6.61 3.14 -12.66
C ALA A 98 -6.35 3.47 -11.18
N ALA A 99 -5.44 2.70 -10.54
CA ALA A 99 -4.91 3.03 -9.23
C ALA A 99 -3.60 3.81 -9.42
N ILE A 100 -3.57 5.04 -8.91
CA ILE A 100 -2.47 5.98 -9.12
C ILE A 100 -1.76 6.22 -7.78
N SER A 101 -0.48 5.84 -7.72
CA SER A 101 0.39 6.02 -6.55
C SER A 101 1.77 6.46 -7.03
N VAL A 102 1.86 7.70 -7.48
CA VAL A 102 3.08 8.37 -7.95
C VAL A 102 3.26 9.67 -7.15
N PRO A 103 4.44 10.33 -7.16
CA PRO A 103 4.59 11.65 -6.54
C PRO A 103 3.51 12.62 -7.04
N GLY A 104 2.97 13.47 -6.11
CA GLY A 104 1.80 14.33 -6.35
C GLY A 104 1.91 15.21 -7.60
N GLU A 105 3.11 15.69 -7.90
CA GLU A 105 3.39 16.50 -9.10
C GLU A 105 3.07 15.79 -10.42
N TYR A 106 3.10 14.45 -10.45
CA TYR A 106 2.78 13.64 -11.64
C TYR A 106 1.35 13.10 -11.62
N ALA A 107 0.73 13.03 -10.44
CA ALA A 107 -0.52 12.34 -10.20
C ALA A 107 -1.69 12.89 -11.03
N ALA A 108 -1.80 14.21 -11.13
CA ALA A 108 -2.86 14.86 -11.92
C ALA A 108 -2.76 14.55 -13.42
N ARG A 109 -1.54 14.45 -13.96
CA ARG A 109 -1.32 14.06 -15.34
C ARG A 109 -1.79 12.64 -15.62
N GLU A 110 -1.41 11.71 -14.76
CA GLU A 110 -1.80 10.30 -14.89
C GLU A 110 -3.32 10.13 -14.71
N ALA A 111 -3.93 10.87 -13.79
CA ALA A 111 -5.38 10.85 -13.60
C ALA A 111 -6.14 11.38 -14.84
N ARG A 112 -5.66 12.45 -15.48
CA ARG A 112 -6.22 12.93 -16.75
C ARG A 112 -6.08 11.89 -17.85
N ALA A 113 -4.94 11.21 -17.95
CA ALA A 113 -4.72 10.14 -18.91
C ALA A 113 -5.67 8.96 -18.65
N ALA A 114 -5.91 8.57 -17.40
CA ALA A 114 -6.87 7.54 -17.05
C ALA A 114 -8.30 7.90 -17.50
N LEU A 115 -8.75 9.11 -17.14
CA LEU A 115 -10.08 9.61 -17.54
C LEU A 115 -10.23 9.74 -19.06
N ALA A 116 -9.17 10.11 -19.78
CA ALA A 116 -9.17 10.16 -21.24
C ALA A 116 -9.38 8.78 -21.88
N ASN A 117 -8.89 7.73 -21.22
CA ASN A 117 -9.04 6.33 -21.65
C ASN A 117 -10.28 5.63 -21.05
N GLY A 118 -11.22 6.38 -20.45
CA GLY A 118 -12.47 5.82 -19.94
C GLY A 118 -12.35 5.05 -18.63
N LEU A 119 -11.27 5.22 -17.88
CA LEU A 119 -11.04 4.54 -16.61
C LEU A 119 -11.52 5.39 -15.43
N HIS A 120 -12.15 4.75 -14.44
CA HIS A 120 -12.31 5.34 -13.12
C HIS A 120 -10.94 5.57 -12.49
N VAL A 121 -10.84 6.54 -11.58
CA VAL A 121 -9.57 6.89 -10.93
C VAL A 121 -9.66 6.64 -9.43
N PHE A 122 -8.73 5.82 -8.92
CA PHE A 122 -8.40 5.71 -7.51
C PHE A 122 -7.05 6.41 -7.29
N LEU A 123 -7.11 7.67 -6.85
CA LEU A 123 -5.94 8.55 -6.69
C LEU A 123 -5.45 8.46 -5.26
N PHE A 124 -4.52 7.52 -5.04
CA PHE A 124 -3.89 7.29 -3.75
C PHE A 124 -2.88 8.38 -3.40
N SER A 125 -2.22 8.96 -4.42
CA SER A 125 -1.25 10.03 -4.26
C SER A 125 -1.80 11.23 -3.50
N ASP A 126 -1.02 11.76 -2.58
CA ASP A 126 -1.20 13.02 -1.88
C ASP A 126 -0.50 14.18 -2.62
N ASN A 127 -0.45 15.36 -2.01
CA ASN A 127 0.24 16.56 -2.53
C ASN A 127 -0.18 16.96 -3.97
N VAL A 128 -1.42 16.71 -4.33
CA VAL A 128 -2.06 17.22 -5.56
C VAL A 128 -2.68 18.59 -5.26
N SER A 129 -2.51 19.55 -6.15
CA SER A 129 -3.06 20.90 -5.95
C SER A 129 -4.60 20.89 -5.94
N LEU A 130 -5.20 21.82 -5.19
CA LEU A 130 -6.67 21.98 -5.17
C LEU A 130 -7.23 22.29 -6.57
N GLU A 131 -6.50 23.04 -7.38
CA GLU A 131 -6.89 23.38 -8.74
C GLU A 131 -6.96 22.11 -9.62
N ASP A 132 -5.95 21.26 -9.51
CA ASP A 132 -5.94 19.96 -10.22
C ASP A 132 -7.04 19.05 -9.73
N GLU A 133 -7.27 18.96 -8.42
CA GLU A 133 -8.36 18.17 -7.85
C GLU A 133 -9.72 18.61 -8.42
N VAL A 134 -10.03 19.91 -8.37
CA VAL A 134 -11.27 20.47 -8.90
C VAL A 134 -11.43 20.15 -10.39
N THR A 135 -10.34 20.30 -11.16
CA THR A 135 -10.34 19.99 -12.59
C THR A 135 -10.61 18.52 -12.86
N LEU A 136 -9.96 17.63 -12.13
CA LEU A 136 -10.15 16.18 -12.25
C LEU A 136 -11.56 15.74 -11.88
N LYS A 137 -12.13 16.29 -10.80
CA LYS A 137 -13.53 16.01 -10.39
C LYS A 137 -14.54 16.44 -11.46
N LYS A 138 -14.37 17.62 -12.04
CA LYS A 138 -15.23 18.10 -13.14
C LYS A 138 -15.10 17.19 -14.37
N LEU A 139 -13.88 16.86 -14.78
CA LEU A 139 -13.65 15.99 -15.91
C LEU A 139 -14.23 14.59 -15.69
N GLY A 140 -14.12 14.04 -14.48
CA GLY A 140 -14.76 12.78 -14.11
C GLY A 140 -16.27 12.86 -14.22
N GLN A 141 -16.88 13.92 -13.68
CA GLN A 141 -18.33 14.15 -13.76
C GLN A 141 -18.82 14.24 -15.20
N GLU A 142 -18.14 15.00 -16.05
CA GLU A 142 -18.47 15.14 -17.48
C GLU A 142 -18.45 13.81 -18.22
N LYS A 143 -17.55 12.91 -17.84
CA LYS A 143 -17.38 11.59 -18.44
C LYS A 143 -18.20 10.48 -17.79
N GLY A 144 -18.89 10.76 -16.67
CA GLY A 144 -19.56 9.72 -15.87
C GLY A 144 -18.61 8.77 -15.18
N LEU A 145 -17.40 9.22 -14.87
CA LEU A 145 -16.34 8.44 -14.23
C LEU A 145 -16.07 8.92 -12.80
N PHE A 146 -15.77 7.97 -11.91
CA PHE A 146 -15.37 8.30 -10.54
C PHE A 146 -13.93 8.80 -10.48
N VAL A 147 -13.71 9.83 -9.66
CA VAL A 147 -12.40 10.27 -9.22
C VAL A 147 -12.40 10.25 -7.69
N MET A 148 -11.81 9.22 -7.13
CA MET A 148 -11.63 9.03 -5.68
C MET A 148 -10.27 9.58 -5.29
N GLY A 149 -10.22 10.50 -4.35
CA GLY A 149 -9.00 11.24 -3.99
C GLY A 149 -8.87 12.59 -4.73
N PRO A 150 -7.72 13.25 -4.60
CA PRO A 150 -6.43 12.76 -4.08
C PRO A 150 -6.45 12.33 -2.62
N ASP A 151 -5.33 11.77 -2.16
CA ASP A 151 -5.16 11.24 -0.80
C ASP A 151 -6.24 10.20 -0.42
N CYS A 152 -6.68 9.41 -1.38
CA CYS A 152 -7.66 8.36 -1.17
C CYS A 152 -6.97 7.07 -0.72
N GLY A 153 -6.85 6.86 0.59
CA GLY A 153 -6.24 5.66 1.15
C GLY A 153 -7.13 4.42 1.10
N THR A 154 -8.47 4.58 0.95
CA THR A 154 -9.42 3.47 1.11
C THR A 154 -10.62 3.63 0.19
N ALA A 155 -10.94 2.58 -0.57
CA ALA A 155 -12.23 2.46 -1.25
C ALA A 155 -12.70 1.01 -1.28
N VAL A 156 -14.02 0.81 -1.31
CA VAL A 156 -14.65 -0.51 -1.55
C VAL A 156 -15.72 -0.31 -2.60
N ILE A 157 -15.56 -0.95 -3.76
CA ILE A 157 -16.47 -0.81 -4.89
C ILE A 157 -16.87 -2.20 -5.36
N GLY A 158 -18.17 -2.48 -5.40
CA GLY A 158 -18.67 -3.79 -5.81
C GLY A 158 -18.13 -4.95 -4.96
N GLY A 159 -17.79 -4.69 -3.68
CA GLY A 159 -17.18 -5.68 -2.79
C GLY A 159 -15.66 -5.86 -2.97
N LEU A 160 -15.03 -5.11 -3.89
CA LEU A 160 -13.59 -5.10 -4.09
C LEU A 160 -12.95 -3.98 -3.27
N GLY A 161 -12.04 -4.34 -2.37
CA GLY A 161 -11.26 -3.39 -1.57
C GLY A 161 -10.05 -2.88 -2.32
N LEU A 162 -9.81 -1.56 -2.26
CA LEU A 162 -8.65 -0.86 -2.81
C LEU A 162 -7.90 -0.13 -1.70
N GLY A 163 -6.59 -0.04 -1.83
CA GLY A 163 -5.73 0.60 -0.85
C GLY A 163 -5.75 -0.12 0.50
N PHE A 164 -5.99 0.60 1.58
CA PHE A 164 -6.03 0.07 2.95
C PHE A 164 -7.41 -0.45 3.38
N ALA A 165 -8.27 -0.81 2.41
CA ALA A 165 -9.62 -1.25 2.72
C ALA A 165 -9.65 -2.51 3.60
N ASN A 166 -10.48 -2.48 4.64
CA ASN A 166 -10.77 -3.64 5.46
C ASN A 166 -11.53 -4.71 4.65
N LYS A 167 -11.38 -5.97 5.04
CA LYS A 167 -12.23 -7.03 4.53
C LYS A 167 -13.57 -6.98 5.24
N VAL A 168 -14.60 -6.54 4.54
CA VAL A 168 -15.96 -6.39 5.07
C VAL A 168 -16.92 -7.41 4.44
N LYS A 169 -18.01 -7.70 5.16
CA LYS A 169 -19.10 -8.53 4.62
C LYS A 169 -19.96 -7.68 3.68
N PRO A 170 -20.48 -8.25 2.59
CA PRO A 170 -21.45 -7.55 1.76
C PRO A 170 -22.65 -7.07 2.57
N GLY A 171 -23.09 -5.83 2.35
CA GLY A 171 -24.19 -5.19 3.06
C GLY A 171 -24.93 -4.21 2.17
N ARG A 172 -25.98 -3.59 2.74
CA ARG A 172 -26.80 -2.59 2.05
C ARG A 172 -26.46 -1.14 2.43
N ILE A 173 -25.46 -0.95 3.28
CA ILE A 173 -25.03 0.36 3.74
C ILE A 173 -23.91 0.85 2.83
N GLY A 174 -24.12 1.98 2.18
CA GLY A 174 -23.09 2.71 1.46
C GLY A 174 -22.49 3.78 2.37
N ILE A 175 -21.17 3.95 2.31
CA ILE A 175 -20.42 4.95 3.09
C ILE A 175 -19.66 5.84 2.11
N VAL A 176 -19.81 7.16 2.28
CA VAL A 176 -18.98 8.18 1.63
C VAL A 176 -18.39 9.05 2.73
N ALA A 177 -17.08 9.14 2.78
CA ALA A 177 -16.37 9.85 3.84
C ALA A 177 -15.16 10.61 3.30
N ALA A 178 -14.82 11.72 3.90
CA ALA A 178 -13.59 12.45 3.64
C ALA A 178 -12.38 11.81 4.37
N SER A 179 -12.62 11.13 5.51
CA SER A 179 -11.59 10.45 6.28
C SER A 179 -11.54 8.95 5.95
N GLY A 180 -10.45 8.49 5.28
CA GLY A 180 -10.23 7.07 5.00
C GLY A 180 -10.11 6.23 6.27
N THR A 181 -9.36 6.70 7.27
CA THR A 181 -9.20 6.01 8.56
C THR A 181 -10.47 5.99 9.36
N GLY A 182 -11.25 7.09 9.36
CA GLY A 182 -12.57 7.14 9.98
C GLY A 182 -13.54 6.14 9.33
N MET A 183 -13.53 6.04 8.02
CA MET A 183 -14.32 5.06 7.29
C MET A 183 -13.94 3.62 7.64
N GLN A 184 -12.65 3.32 7.78
CA GLN A 184 -12.17 1.99 8.18
C GLN A 184 -12.67 1.56 9.57
N GLN A 185 -12.92 2.51 10.49
CA GLN A 185 -13.47 2.21 11.81
C GLN A 185 -14.97 1.90 11.78
N VAL A 186 -15.68 2.41 10.78
CA VAL A 186 -17.14 2.26 10.66
C VAL A 186 -17.52 1.04 9.80
N MET A 187 -16.63 0.60 8.93
CA MET A 187 -16.79 -0.57 8.07
C MET A 187 -16.63 -1.87 8.85
#